data_311490515b7ebf66b82b18e286873fa0
#
_entry.id   311490515b7ebf66b82b18e286873fa0
#
_cell.length_a   1.000
_cell.length_b   1.000
_cell.length_c   1.000
_cell.angle_alpha   90.00
_cell.angle_beta   90.00
_cell.angle_gamma   90.00
#
_symmetry.space_group_name_H-M   'P 1'
#
loop_
_entity.id
_entity.type
_entity.pdbx_description
1 polymer ?
#
loop_
_entity_poly.entity_id
_entity_poly.type
_entity_poly.pdbx_seq_one_letter_code
_entity_poly.pdbx_strand_id
1 'polypeptide(L)'
;MRHNKILSAAIALCMVAFFTIGSVPSASASPPTPVPVTITAVYDFSTLPNVTGTFTTTGALTISGVSTMHVDLNPFNGIRAHCVVTLFPSTGGTIIIDQQCQFASSPPKGRWEIVSGTGAYANLNGNGSLTMPPFTEAMTGVIYLH
;
A
#
# COMPACT_ATOMS: atom_id res chain seq x y z
N MET A 1 58.34 -56.20 -45.61
CA MET A 1 57.02 -56.83 -45.81
C MET A 1 56.45 -57.26 -44.48
N ARG A 2 55.21 -57.01 -44.28
CA ARG A 2 54.26 -57.32 -43.19
C ARG A 2 53.93 -56.14 -42.26
N HIS A 3 52.76 -55.65 -42.56
CA HIS A 3 51.96 -54.66 -41.78
C HIS A 3 51.47 -55.30 -40.51
N ASN A 4 51.64 -54.62 -39.37
CA ASN A 4 50.87 -54.92 -38.20
C ASN A 4 50.04 -53.66 -37.85
N LYS A 5 48.76 -53.74 -38.07
CA LYS A 5 47.75 -52.77 -37.64
C LYS A 5 47.51 -53.01 -36.16
N ILE A 6 47.86 -52.03 -35.34
CA ILE A 6 47.45 -52.01 -33.94
C ILE A 6 46.20 -51.14 -33.84
N LEU A 7 45.15 -51.82 -33.57
CA LEU A 7 43.83 -51.21 -33.36
C LEU A 7 43.79 -50.63 -31.94
N SER A 8 43.87 -49.30 -31.80
CA SER A 8 43.68 -48.65 -30.49
C SER A 8 42.22 -48.40 -30.29
N ALA A 9 41.60 -49.17 -29.40
CA ALA A 9 40.22 -48.90 -28.92
C ALA A 9 40.26 -47.79 -27.90
N ALA A 10 39.80 -46.60 -28.29
CA ALA A 10 39.53 -45.49 -27.38
C ALA A 10 38.21 -45.72 -26.68
N ILE A 11 38.25 -46.07 -25.41
CA ILE A 11 37.05 -46.13 -24.57
C ILE A 11 36.72 -44.69 -24.15
N ALA A 12 35.71 -44.11 -24.79
CA ALA A 12 35.12 -42.84 -24.39
C ALA A 12 34.27 -43.07 -23.16
N LEU A 13 34.78 -42.71 -22.00
CA LEU A 13 34.04 -42.73 -20.75
C LEU A 13 33.13 -41.48 -20.72
N CYS A 14 31.86 -41.62 -21.15
CA CYS A 14 30.82 -40.59 -20.95
C CYS A 14 30.45 -40.48 -19.49
N MET A 15 31.03 -39.51 -18.78
CA MET A 15 30.49 -39.06 -17.48
C MET A 15 29.23 -38.29 -17.73
N VAL A 16 28.09 -38.94 -17.51
CA VAL A 16 26.79 -38.26 -17.40
C VAL A 16 26.73 -37.66 -16.02
N ALA A 17 27.03 -36.37 -15.92
CA ALA A 17 26.78 -35.59 -14.72
C ALA A 17 25.27 -35.36 -14.62
N PHE A 18 24.61 -36.12 -13.76
CA PHE A 18 23.24 -35.82 -13.34
C PHE A 18 23.25 -34.55 -12.49
N PHE A 19 22.99 -33.42 -13.12
CA PHE A 19 22.58 -32.21 -12.39
C PHE A 19 21.19 -32.46 -11.82
N THR A 20 21.11 -32.89 -10.56
CA THR A 20 19.90 -32.80 -9.80
C THR A 20 19.64 -31.32 -9.54
N ILE A 21 18.81 -30.72 -10.39
CA ILE A 21 18.22 -29.41 -10.11
C ILE A 21 17.32 -29.62 -8.89
N GLY A 22 17.89 -29.40 -7.70
CA GLY A 22 17.11 -29.33 -6.48
C GLY A 22 16.11 -28.18 -6.66
N SER A 23 14.82 -28.51 -6.79
CA SER A 23 13.76 -27.54 -6.71
C SER A 23 13.82 -26.91 -5.32
N VAL A 24 14.39 -25.70 -5.25
CA VAL A 24 14.32 -24.89 -4.04
C VAL A 24 12.83 -24.66 -3.81
N PRO A 25 12.25 -25.12 -2.70
CA PRO A 25 10.84 -24.80 -2.42
C PRO A 25 10.74 -23.28 -2.36
N SER A 26 9.99 -22.69 -3.30
CA SER A 26 9.63 -21.29 -3.22
C SER A 26 8.88 -21.11 -1.92
N ALA A 27 9.49 -20.43 -0.95
CA ALA A 27 8.81 -20.03 0.26
C ALA A 27 7.63 -19.16 -0.18
N SER A 28 6.44 -19.74 -0.15
CA SER A 28 5.20 -19.00 -0.40
C SER A 28 5.07 -18.00 0.75
N ALA A 29 5.31 -16.71 0.46
CA ALA A 29 5.07 -15.68 1.45
C ALA A 29 3.60 -15.77 1.87
N SER A 30 3.35 -15.89 3.16
CA SER A 30 1.99 -15.86 3.68
C SER A 30 1.33 -14.55 3.23
N PRO A 31 0.07 -14.58 2.77
CA PRO A 31 -0.62 -13.35 2.41
C PRO A 31 -0.66 -12.40 3.62
N PRO A 32 -0.49 -11.08 3.41
CA PRO A 32 -0.51 -10.12 4.50
C PRO A 32 -1.85 -10.18 5.24
N THR A 33 -1.79 -10.19 6.56
CA THR A 33 -2.99 -10.26 7.40
C THR A 33 -3.61 -8.87 7.52
N PRO A 34 -4.90 -8.69 7.19
CA PRO A 34 -5.59 -7.44 7.40
C PRO A 34 -5.77 -7.17 8.89
N VAL A 35 -5.38 -5.97 9.34
CA VAL A 35 -5.55 -5.54 10.74
C VAL A 35 -6.35 -4.24 10.80
N PRO A 36 -7.30 -4.12 11.74
CA PRO A 36 -8.16 -2.95 11.81
C PRO A 36 -7.41 -1.69 12.20
N VAL A 37 -7.80 -0.57 11.58
CA VAL A 37 -7.29 0.76 11.88
C VAL A 37 -8.43 1.77 11.86
N THR A 38 -8.33 2.78 12.73
CA THR A 38 -9.14 3.99 12.67
C THR A 38 -8.22 5.18 12.56
N ILE A 39 -8.46 6.04 11.57
CA ILE A 39 -7.75 7.31 11.36
C ILE A 39 -8.76 8.42 11.60
N THR A 40 -8.45 9.31 12.52
CA THR A 40 -9.27 10.52 12.80
C THR A 40 -8.46 11.74 12.42
N ALA A 41 -9.02 12.59 11.56
CA ALA A 41 -8.40 13.83 11.15
C ALA A 41 -9.33 15.02 11.42
N VAL A 42 -8.75 16.14 11.80
CA VAL A 42 -9.45 17.42 12.03
C VAL A 42 -8.85 18.42 11.06
N TYR A 43 -9.70 19.03 10.22
CA TYR A 43 -9.28 19.92 9.15
C TYR A 43 -9.84 21.33 9.32
N ASP A 44 -9.05 22.30 8.86
CA ASP A 44 -9.49 23.67 8.64
C ASP A 44 -9.90 23.86 7.16
N PHE A 45 -11.19 23.86 6.90
CA PHE A 45 -11.76 24.00 5.55
C PHE A 45 -11.83 25.45 5.06
N SER A 46 -11.30 26.41 5.79
CA SER A 46 -11.30 27.82 5.37
C SER A 46 -10.43 28.11 4.14
N THR A 47 -9.51 27.18 3.80
CA THR A 47 -8.50 27.33 2.74
C THR A 47 -8.71 26.43 1.52
N LEU A 48 -9.96 25.99 1.27
CA LEU A 48 -10.25 25.16 0.10
C LEU A 48 -9.66 25.73 -1.20
N PRO A 49 -9.18 24.90 -2.13
CA PRO A 49 -9.26 23.44 -2.16
C PRO A 49 -8.15 22.72 -1.36
N ASN A 50 -7.17 23.44 -0.81
CA ASN A 50 -6.07 22.88 -0.05
C ASN A 50 -6.26 23.15 1.43
N VAL A 51 -6.56 22.13 2.18
CA VAL A 51 -6.81 22.22 3.63
C VAL A 51 -5.67 21.58 4.41
N THR A 52 -5.45 22.07 5.62
CA THR A 52 -4.48 21.53 6.56
C THR A 52 -5.19 21.07 7.82
N GLY A 53 -4.58 20.13 8.52
CA GLY A 53 -5.15 19.60 9.75
C GLY A 53 -4.16 18.76 10.54
N THR A 54 -4.68 18.08 11.52
CA THR A 54 -3.96 17.10 12.33
C THR A 54 -4.67 15.77 12.28
N PHE A 55 -3.94 14.68 12.47
CA PHE A 55 -4.52 13.35 12.52
C PHE A 55 -3.97 12.52 13.67
N THR A 56 -4.76 11.53 14.06
CA THR A 56 -4.37 10.46 14.96
C THR A 56 -4.88 9.13 14.41
N THR A 57 -4.14 8.06 14.65
CA THR A 57 -4.60 6.71 14.33
C THR A 57 -4.67 5.85 15.57
N THR A 58 -5.56 4.87 15.56
CA THR A 58 -5.70 3.86 16.62
C THR A 58 -5.88 2.48 16.00
N GLY A 59 -5.65 1.45 16.78
CA GLY A 59 -5.67 0.05 16.32
C GLY A 59 -4.27 -0.47 16.01
N ALA A 60 -4.11 -1.11 14.89
CA ALA A 60 -2.86 -1.74 14.48
C ALA A 60 -1.72 -0.74 14.22
N LEU A 61 -2.04 0.50 13.93
CA LEU A 61 -1.11 1.60 13.73
C LEU A 61 -1.50 2.73 14.69
N THR A 62 -0.58 3.11 15.57
CA THR A 62 -0.81 4.22 16.52
C THR A 62 0.23 5.30 16.25
N ILE A 63 -0.15 6.28 15.44
CA ILE A 63 0.65 7.43 15.05
C ILE A 63 -0.20 8.70 15.05
N SER A 64 0.47 9.85 15.10
CA SER A 64 -0.15 11.17 15.01
C SER A 64 0.75 12.12 14.24
N GLY A 65 0.20 13.21 13.76
CA GLY A 65 0.96 14.20 13.02
C GLY A 65 0.07 15.25 12.35
N VAL A 66 0.65 15.89 11.35
CA VAL A 66 -0.03 16.87 10.49
C VAL A 66 -0.57 16.18 9.26
N SER A 67 -1.68 16.67 8.74
CA SER A 67 -2.27 16.22 7.48
C SER A 67 -2.54 17.40 6.55
N THR A 68 -2.46 17.12 5.26
CA THR A 68 -2.95 18.03 4.21
C THR A 68 -3.93 17.28 3.34
N MET A 69 -4.95 17.96 2.85
CA MET A 69 -5.91 17.39 1.92
C MET A 69 -6.14 18.35 0.76
N HIS A 70 -6.07 17.84 -0.45
CA HIS A 70 -6.52 18.52 -1.65
C HIS A 70 -7.90 18.00 -2.03
N VAL A 71 -8.86 18.92 -2.18
CA VAL A 71 -10.27 18.61 -2.50
C VAL A 71 -10.58 19.00 -3.93
N ASP A 72 -10.85 18.03 -4.78
CA ASP A 72 -11.28 18.22 -6.16
C ASP A 72 -12.79 17.96 -6.24
N LEU A 73 -13.57 19.04 -6.23
CA LEU A 73 -15.02 18.97 -6.30
C LEU A 73 -15.48 18.70 -7.73
N ASN A 74 -16.40 17.76 -7.91
CA ASN A 74 -17.02 17.54 -9.21
C ASN A 74 -17.74 18.80 -9.67
N PRO A 75 -17.34 19.45 -10.80
CA PRO A 75 -17.87 20.72 -11.24
C PRO A 75 -19.33 20.65 -11.67
N PHE A 76 -19.88 19.46 -11.96
CA PHE A 76 -21.23 19.32 -12.48
C PHE A 76 -22.30 19.18 -11.41
N ASN A 77 -21.96 18.70 -10.22
CA ASN A 77 -22.99 18.49 -9.19
C ASN A 77 -22.57 18.86 -7.76
N GLY A 78 -21.29 19.15 -7.50
CA GLY A 78 -20.80 19.49 -6.15
C GLY A 78 -21.07 18.45 -5.04
N ILE A 79 -21.66 17.31 -5.42
CA ILE A 79 -22.11 16.27 -4.48
C ILE A 79 -21.00 15.24 -4.24
N ARG A 80 -20.08 15.13 -5.18
CA ARG A 80 -18.94 14.22 -5.12
C ARG A 80 -17.63 14.98 -5.18
N ALA A 81 -16.67 14.51 -4.41
CA ALA A 81 -15.31 15.01 -4.49
C ALA A 81 -14.32 13.82 -4.54
N HIS A 82 -13.25 14.06 -5.23
CA HIS A 82 -12.02 13.29 -5.12
C HIS A 82 -11.09 14.06 -4.18
N CYS A 83 -10.58 13.42 -3.16
CA CYS A 83 -9.69 14.05 -2.21
C CYS A 83 -8.38 13.26 -2.12
N VAL A 84 -7.26 13.97 -2.11
CA VAL A 84 -5.96 13.37 -1.85
C VAL A 84 -5.46 13.88 -0.50
N VAL A 85 -5.32 12.96 0.45
CA VAL A 85 -4.83 13.25 1.78
C VAL A 85 -3.38 12.80 1.90
N THR A 86 -2.52 13.68 2.41
CA THR A 86 -1.16 13.32 2.79
C THR A 86 -1.02 13.45 4.30
N LEU A 87 -0.71 12.34 4.94
CA LEU A 87 -0.39 12.29 6.36
C LEU A 87 1.13 12.41 6.54
N PHE A 88 1.54 13.26 7.48
CA PHE A 88 2.94 13.46 7.88
C PHE A 88 3.09 13.02 9.35
N PRO A 89 3.37 11.73 9.60
CA PRO A 89 3.59 11.24 10.94
C PRO A 89 4.75 11.95 11.64
N SER A 90 4.61 12.22 12.93
CA SER A 90 5.69 12.82 13.75
C SER A 90 6.96 11.95 13.82
N THR A 91 6.84 10.67 13.52
CA THR A 91 7.94 9.70 13.42
C THR A 91 8.71 9.77 12.10
N GLY A 92 8.27 10.61 11.14
CA GLY A 92 8.85 10.75 9.81
C GLY A 92 8.17 9.85 8.77
N GLY A 93 8.47 10.10 7.49
CA GLY A 93 7.81 9.47 6.36
C GLY A 93 6.47 10.13 6.01
N THR A 94 5.77 9.57 5.02
CA THR A 94 4.46 10.04 4.59
C THR A 94 3.54 8.87 4.28
N ILE A 95 2.21 9.09 4.35
CA ILE A 95 1.18 8.17 3.87
C ILE A 95 0.25 8.97 2.98
N ILE A 96 0.05 8.53 1.73
CA ILE A 96 -0.85 9.18 0.79
C ILE A 96 -2.11 8.32 0.65
N ILE A 97 -3.25 8.95 0.86
CA ILE A 97 -4.57 8.33 0.84
C ILE A 97 -5.40 8.98 -0.25
N ASP A 98 -5.93 8.17 -1.14
CA ASP A 98 -6.96 8.56 -2.11
C ASP A 98 -8.34 8.39 -1.49
N GLN A 99 -9.23 9.35 -1.70
CA GLN A 99 -10.57 9.32 -1.15
C GLN A 99 -11.61 9.70 -2.19
N GLN A 100 -12.73 9.00 -2.15
CA GLN A 100 -13.91 9.34 -2.91
C GLN A 100 -15.06 9.67 -1.96
N CYS A 101 -15.40 10.95 -1.91
CA CYS A 101 -16.37 11.50 -0.96
C CYS A 101 -17.71 11.77 -1.62
N GLN A 102 -18.80 11.55 -0.88
CA GLN A 102 -20.17 11.84 -1.28
C GLN A 102 -20.83 12.73 -0.26
N PHE A 103 -21.12 13.97 -0.65
CA PHE A 103 -21.71 14.99 0.21
C PHE A 103 -23.24 15.00 0.22
N ALA A 104 -23.89 14.14 -0.57
CA ALA A 104 -25.35 14.01 -0.58
C ALA A 104 -25.95 13.40 0.69
N SER A 105 -25.13 12.76 1.52
CA SER A 105 -25.56 12.17 2.80
C SER A 105 -25.22 13.09 3.97
N SER A 106 -25.94 12.94 5.07
CA SER A 106 -25.65 13.64 6.32
C SER A 106 -25.43 12.59 7.43
N PRO A 107 -24.21 12.46 7.98
CA PRO A 107 -22.98 13.12 7.55
C PRO A 107 -22.49 12.64 6.16
N PRO A 108 -21.64 13.41 5.49
CA PRO A 108 -20.98 12.98 4.29
C PRO A 108 -20.19 11.69 4.51
N LYS A 109 -20.09 10.85 3.49
CA LYS A 109 -19.44 9.53 3.57
C LYS A 109 -18.63 9.23 2.31
N GLY A 110 -17.75 8.24 2.39
CA GLY A 110 -16.94 7.86 1.25
C GLY A 110 -16.14 6.60 1.48
N ARG A 111 -15.17 6.42 0.61
CA ARG A 111 -14.17 5.34 0.68
C ARG A 111 -12.78 5.96 0.66
N TRP A 112 -11.85 5.24 1.22
CA TRP A 112 -10.44 5.62 1.21
C TRP A 112 -9.57 4.41 0.88
N GLU A 113 -8.40 4.70 0.31
CA GLU A 113 -7.36 3.72 -0.02
C GLU A 113 -5.98 4.35 0.16
N ILE A 114 -5.05 3.63 0.77
CA ILE A 114 -3.64 4.03 0.81
C ILE A 114 -3.02 3.72 -0.56
N VAL A 115 -2.59 4.75 -1.26
CA VAL A 115 -2.01 4.62 -2.61
C VAL A 115 -0.49 4.64 -2.62
N SER A 116 0.14 5.23 -1.62
CA SER A 116 1.60 5.20 -1.45
C SER A 116 2.01 5.64 -0.05
N GLY A 117 3.28 5.36 0.28
CA GLY A 117 3.91 5.82 1.49
C GLY A 117 5.42 5.94 1.33
N THR A 118 6.09 6.57 2.30
CA THR A 118 7.55 6.69 2.34
C THR A 118 8.09 6.33 3.72
N GLY A 119 9.40 6.07 3.80
CA GLY A 119 10.04 5.69 5.06
C GLY A 119 9.48 4.37 5.60
N ALA A 120 9.09 4.34 6.85
CA ALA A 120 8.51 3.16 7.50
C ALA A 120 7.16 2.73 6.90
N TYR A 121 6.54 3.56 6.06
CA TYR A 121 5.22 3.33 5.46
C TYR A 121 5.28 3.00 3.96
N ALA A 122 6.47 2.78 3.39
CA ALA A 122 6.67 2.57 1.95
C ALA A 122 5.86 1.39 1.37
N ASN A 123 5.61 0.37 2.17
CA ASN A 123 4.85 -0.82 1.76
C ASN A 123 3.48 -0.91 2.45
N LEU A 124 3.02 0.18 3.07
CA LEU A 124 1.73 0.20 3.74
C LEU A 124 0.61 0.25 2.71
N ASN A 125 -0.31 -0.69 2.79
CA ASN A 125 -1.54 -0.73 2.03
C ASN A 125 -2.73 -0.75 2.98
N GLY A 126 -3.87 -0.26 2.54
CA GLY A 126 -5.08 -0.28 3.34
C GLY A 126 -6.24 0.37 2.62
N ASN A 127 -7.43 0.08 3.08
CA ASN A 127 -8.65 0.66 2.55
C ASN A 127 -9.79 0.60 3.57
N GLY A 128 -10.83 1.35 3.29
CA GLY A 128 -12.01 1.35 4.15
C GLY A 128 -13.06 2.37 3.78
N SER A 129 -13.88 2.69 4.74
CA SER A 129 -14.92 3.71 4.64
C SER A 129 -14.56 4.94 5.46
N LEU A 130 -15.13 6.07 5.08
CA LEU A 130 -15.00 7.33 5.81
C LEU A 130 -16.36 7.99 6.05
N THR A 131 -16.41 8.77 7.11
CA THR A 131 -17.52 9.69 7.40
C THR A 131 -16.91 11.04 7.79
N MET A 132 -17.61 12.13 7.42
CA MET A 132 -17.18 13.49 7.71
C MET A 132 -18.26 14.21 8.54
N PRO A 133 -18.32 14.00 9.86
CA PRO A 133 -19.04 14.93 10.73
C PRO A 133 -18.37 16.31 10.68
N PRO A 134 -19.02 17.38 11.09
CA PRO A 134 -18.49 18.73 10.96
C PRO A 134 -17.06 18.84 11.51
N PHE A 135 -16.13 19.30 10.66
CA PHE A 135 -14.69 19.55 10.95
C PHE A 135 -13.85 18.32 11.31
N THR A 136 -14.43 17.14 11.37
CA THR A 136 -13.73 15.90 11.71
C THR A 136 -13.97 14.88 10.62
N GLU A 137 -12.93 14.16 10.23
CA GLU A 137 -13.02 13.02 9.36
C GLU A 137 -12.68 11.75 10.16
N ALA A 138 -13.52 10.76 10.06
CA ALA A 138 -13.28 9.44 10.64
C ALA A 138 -13.20 8.39 9.54
N MET A 139 -12.02 7.82 9.35
CA MET A 139 -11.72 6.73 8.43
C MET A 139 -11.58 5.43 9.21
N THR A 140 -12.37 4.43 8.88
CA THR A 140 -12.30 3.09 9.47
C THR A 140 -12.06 2.06 8.40
N GLY A 141 -11.22 1.07 8.69
CA GLY A 141 -10.90 0.04 7.70
C GLY A 141 -9.82 -0.90 8.18
N VAL A 142 -9.07 -1.42 7.23
CA VAL A 142 -7.97 -2.34 7.48
C VAL A 142 -6.70 -1.85 6.81
N ILE A 143 -5.56 -2.18 7.41
CA ILE A 143 -4.24 -2.04 6.82
C ILE A 143 -3.58 -3.41 6.72
N TYR A 144 -2.67 -3.55 5.77
CA TYR A 144 -1.89 -4.75 5.54
C TYR A 144 -0.44 -4.44 5.89
N LEU A 145 0.04 -5.12 6.93
CA LEU A 145 1.44 -5.03 7.36
C LEU A 145 2.24 -6.14 6.66
N HIS A 146 3.33 -5.78 6.02
CA HIS A 146 4.25 -6.69 5.32
C HIS A 146 5.52 -6.92 6.11
#